data_637ac9229e2a17ee77c88904c63414aa
#
_entry.id   637ac9229e2a17ee77c88904c63414aa
#
_cell.length_a   1.000
_cell.length_b   1.000
_cell.length_c   1.000
_cell.angle_alpha   90.00
_cell.angle_beta   90.00
_cell.angle_gamma   90.00
#
_symmetry.space_group_name_H-M   'P 1'
#
loop_
_entity.id
_entity.type
_entity.pdbx_description
1 polymer ?
#
loop_
_entity_poly.entity_id
_entity_poly.type
_entity_poly.pdbx_seq_one_letter_code
_entity_poly.pdbx_strand_id
1 'polypeptide(L)'
;MALNKELIDNHTFNSITIIENSQEVIDMVWPYCAKDSRFTLIKEDIETWNIPANSHWDIGWFDSWLVDNPLSYDGYKTAMRYKYESYCDKIGFWFDID
;
A
#
# COMPACT_ATOMS: atom_id res chain seq x y z
N MET A 1 3.37 3.84 -0.85
CA MET A 1 4.35 3.46 -1.86
C MET A 1 4.46 1.96 -1.96
N ALA A 2 4.86 1.51 -3.07
CA ALA A 2 4.99 0.09 -3.36
C ALA A 2 6.13 -0.59 -2.61
N LEU A 3 6.15 -1.90 -2.69
CA LEU A 3 7.26 -2.72 -2.23
C LEU A 3 8.53 -2.40 -3.01
N ASN A 4 9.69 -2.51 -2.39
CA ASN A 4 10.93 -2.34 -3.12
C ASN A 4 11.21 -3.58 -4.01
N LYS A 5 12.10 -3.40 -4.97
CA LYS A 5 12.40 -4.46 -5.95
C LYS A 5 12.92 -5.73 -5.28
N GLU A 6 13.73 -5.60 -4.24
CA GLU A 6 14.28 -6.75 -3.53
C GLU A 6 13.19 -7.61 -2.90
N LEU A 7 12.20 -6.99 -2.26
CA LEU A 7 11.05 -7.69 -1.70
C LEU A 7 10.27 -8.43 -2.78
N ILE A 8 10.06 -7.79 -3.92
CA ILE A 8 9.34 -8.38 -5.04
C ILE A 8 10.12 -9.57 -5.62
N ASP A 9 11.42 -9.41 -5.81
CA ASP A 9 12.26 -10.44 -6.42
C ASP A 9 12.42 -11.67 -5.52
N ASN A 10 12.42 -11.48 -4.21
CA ASN A 10 12.64 -12.56 -3.24
C ASN A 10 11.36 -13.26 -2.78
N HIS A 11 10.20 -12.74 -3.18
CA HIS A 11 8.91 -13.31 -2.79
C HIS A 11 8.05 -13.56 -4.02
N THR A 12 7.25 -14.62 -3.97
CA THR A 12 6.32 -14.94 -5.06
C THR A 12 4.97 -14.27 -4.77
N PHE A 13 4.59 -13.30 -5.59
CA PHE A 13 3.30 -12.65 -5.53
C PHE A 13 2.52 -12.94 -6.80
N ASN A 14 1.25 -13.32 -6.65
CA ASN A 14 0.35 -13.53 -7.79
C ASN A 14 -0.12 -12.19 -8.37
N SER A 15 -0.36 -11.21 -7.49
CA SER A 15 -0.78 -9.88 -7.89
C SER A 15 -0.36 -8.87 -6.84
N ILE A 16 -0.10 -7.64 -7.26
CA ILE A 16 0.26 -6.53 -6.38
C ILE A 16 -0.57 -5.32 -6.79
N THR A 17 -1.38 -4.81 -5.86
CA THR A 17 -2.15 -3.60 -6.07
C THR A 17 -1.45 -2.45 -5.36
N ILE A 18 -1.15 -1.38 -6.09
CA ILE A 18 -0.53 -0.17 -5.56
C ILE A 18 -1.58 0.92 -5.52
N ILE A 19 -1.78 1.49 -4.33
CA ILE A 19 -2.68 2.63 -4.14
C ILE A 19 -1.82 3.83 -3.79
N GLU A 20 -1.83 4.83 -4.67
CA GLU A 20 -0.99 6.02 -4.55
C GLU A 20 -1.74 7.24 -5.06
N ASN A 21 -1.74 8.33 -4.29
CA ASN A 21 -2.43 9.55 -4.68
C ASN A 21 -1.51 10.61 -5.29
N SER A 22 -0.20 10.46 -5.18
CA SER A 22 0.76 11.43 -5.71
C SER A 22 1.14 11.11 -7.14
N GLN A 23 0.83 12.00 -8.07
CA GLN A 23 1.22 11.83 -9.47
C GLN A 23 2.76 11.81 -9.62
N GLU A 24 3.49 12.58 -8.80
CA GLU A 24 4.94 12.57 -8.83
C GLU A 24 5.50 11.19 -8.47
N VAL A 25 4.97 10.56 -7.43
CA VAL A 25 5.40 9.23 -7.02
C VAL A 25 5.04 8.20 -8.08
N ILE A 26 3.84 8.30 -8.65
CA ILE A 26 3.41 7.42 -9.74
C ILE A 26 4.38 7.52 -10.92
N ASP A 27 4.73 8.74 -11.33
CA ASP A 27 5.62 8.97 -12.46
C ASP A 27 7.02 8.41 -12.21
N MET A 28 7.46 8.38 -10.96
CA MET A 28 8.76 7.82 -10.59
C MET A 28 8.77 6.29 -10.53
N VAL A 29 7.69 5.69 -10.06
CA VAL A 29 7.63 4.26 -9.72
C VAL A 29 7.02 3.43 -10.84
N TRP A 30 5.95 3.92 -11.46
CA TRP A 30 5.16 3.14 -12.39
C TRP A 30 5.94 2.63 -13.62
N PRO A 31 6.86 3.40 -14.21
CA PRO A 31 7.65 2.88 -15.34
C PRO A 31 8.41 1.59 -15.03
N TYR A 32 8.78 1.38 -13.77
CA TYR A 32 9.47 0.16 -13.33
C TYR A 32 8.52 -1.01 -13.08
N CYS A 33 7.26 -0.71 -12.78
CA CYS A 33 6.24 -1.71 -12.43
C CYS A 33 5.34 -2.08 -13.61
N ALA A 34 5.14 -1.15 -14.55
CA ALA A 34 4.16 -1.30 -15.64
C ALA A 34 4.46 -2.48 -16.57
N LYS A 35 5.72 -2.92 -16.62
CA LYS A 35 6.13 -4.04 -17.46
C LYS A 35 5.78 -5.41 -16.86
N ASP A 36 5.43 -5.44 -15.59
CA ASP A 36 5.08 -6.66 -14.87
C ASP A 36 3.56 -6.72 -14.72
N SER A 37 2.95 -7.71 -15.36
CA SER A 37 1.49 -7.84 -15.36
C SER A 37 0.87 -8.11 -14.00
N ARG A 38 1.69 -8.44 -12.98
CA ARG A 38 1.19 -8.62 -11.61
C ARG A 38 0.77 -7.33 -10.94
N PHE A 39 1.25 -6.18 -11.43
CA PHE A 39 0.99 -4.87 -10.82
C PHE A 39 -0.28 -4.24 -11.37
N THR A 40 -1.08 -3.69 -10.46
CA THR A 40 -2.22 -2.84 -10.77
C THR A 40 -2.05 -1.53 -9.99
N LEU A 41 -2.20 -0.41 -10.68
CA LEU A 41 -2.09 0.92 -10.06
C LEU A 41 -3.48 1.53 -9.93
N ILE A 42 -3.77 2.01 -8.72
CA ILE A 42 -4.99 2.78 -8.44
C ILE A 42 -4.55 4.12 -7.88
N LYS A 43 -4.91 5.21 -8.57
CA LYS A 43 -4.60 6.57 -8.10
C LYS A 43 -5.69 7.03 -7.15
N GLU A 44 -5.50 6.75 -5.87
CA GLU A 44 -6.43 7.09 -4.80
C GLU A 44 -5.67 7.36 -3.51
N ASP A 45 -6.33 8.04 -2.57
CA ASP A 45 -5.81 8.21 -1.23
C ASP A 45 -6.16 6.99 -0.39
N ILE A 46 -5.15 6.29 0.13
CA ILE A 46 -5.34 5.06 0.91
C ILE A 46 -6.25 5.29 2.13
N GLU A 47 -6.24 6.51 2.70
CA GLU A 47 -7.03 6.83 3.90
C GLU A 47 -8.52 7.01 3.58
N THR A 48 -8.86 7.43 2.36
CA THR A 48 -10.24 7.76 1.98
C THR A 48 -10.80 6.88 0.87
N TRP A 49 -9.99 6.00 0.30
CA TRP A 49 -10.42 5.14 -0.79
C TRP A 49 -11.62 4.26 -0.41
N ASN A 50 -12.61 4.21 -1.29
CA ASN A 50 -13.74 3.29 -1.14
C ASN A 50 -13.33 1.91 -1.64
N ILE A 51 -13.09 1.01 -0.72
CA ILE A 51 -12.61 -0.34 -1.04
C ILE A 51 -13.75 -1.12 -1.73
N PRO A 52 -13.53 -1.65 -2.94
CA PRO A 52 -14.58 -2.45 -3.61
C PRO A 52 -14.99 -3.64 -2.76
N ALA A 53 -16.28 -3.96 -2.76
CA ALA A 53 -16.81 -5.11 -2.06
C ALA A 53 -16.14 -6.39 -2.55
N ASN A 54 -15.92 -7.32 -1.65
CA ASN A 54 -15.27 -8.61 -1.92
C ASN A 54 -13.79 -8.51 -2.27
N SER A 55 -13.15 -7.35 -2.01
CA SER A 55 -11.70 -7.24 -2.12
C SER A 55 -11.02 -8.07 -1.04
N HIS A 56 -9.89 -8.67 -1.40
CA HIS A 56 -9.08 -9.43 -0.45
C HIS A 56 -7.62 -9.39 -0.86
N TRP A 57 -6.75 -9.18 0.12
CA TRP A 57 -5.30 -9.25 -0.05
C TRP A 57 -4.71 -10.09 1.08
N ASP A 58 -3.69 -10.87 0.76
CA ASP A 58 -2.99 -11.65 1.77
C ASP A 58 -2.22 -10.73 2.72
N ILE A 59 -1.59 -9.69 2.18
CA ILE A 59 -0.79 -8.74 2.95
C ILE A 59 -1.12 -7.32 2.50
N GLY A 60 -1.44 -6.46 3.46
CA GLY A 60 -1.48 -5.01 3.28
C GLY A 60 -0.23 -4.37 3.86
N TRP A 61 0.44 -3.54 3.08
CA TRP A 61 1.66 -2.85 3.50
C TRP A 61 1.46 -1.35 3.35
N PHE A 62 1.64 -0.61 4.44
CA PHE A 62 1.32 0.82 4.50
C PHE A 62 2.58 1.64 4.79
N ASP A 63 2.87 2.62 3.94
CA ASP A 63 3.99 3.54 4.10
C ASP A 63 3.61 4.99 3.83
N SER A 64 2.34 5.33 3.96
CA SER A 64 1.82 6.64 3.58
C SER A 64 1.84 7.69 4.70
N TRP A 65 2.22 7.30 5.93
CA TRP A 65 2.26 8.25 7.03
C TRP A 65 3.44 9.21 6.89
N LEU A 66 3.17 10.50 7.06
CA LEU A 66 4.19 11.56 7.08
C LEU A 66 4.07 12.34 8.39
N VAL A 67 5.15 13.00 8.78
CA VAL A 67 5.20 13.73 10.06
C VAL A 67 4.20 14.88 10.15
N ASP A 68 3.71 15.39 9.03
CA ASP A 68 2.68 16.43 8.96
C ASP A 68 1.25 15.89 8.92
N ASN A 69 1.10 14.56 9.00
CA ASN A 69 -0.23 13.95 9.07
C ASN A 69 -0.93 14.43 10.35
N PRO A 70 -2.24 14.79 10.28
CA PRO A 70 -3.00 15.17 11.47
C PRO A 70 -3.02 14.10 12.56
N LEU A 71 -2.90 12.83 12.17
CA LEU A 71 -2.84 11.72 13.10
C LEU A 71 -1.39 11.45 13.52
N SER A 72 -1.18 11.08 14.78
CA SER A 72 0.09 10.49 15.20
C SER A 72 0.31 9.18 14.45
N TYR A 73 1.53 8.67 14.48
CA TYR A 73 1.81 7.38 13.86
C TYR A 73 0.94 6.27 14.44
N ASP A 74 0.76 6.22 15.76
CA ASP A 74 -0.11 5.22 16.39
C ASP A 74 -1.57 5.41 15.98
N GLY A 75 -2.05 6.63 15.90
CA GLY A 75 -3.40 6.94 15.42
C GLY A 75 -3.61 6.51 13.96
N TYR A 76 -2.62 6.77 13.12
CA TYR A 76 -2.64 6.33 11.72
C TYR A 76 -2.70 4.79 11.61
N LYS A 77 -1.86 4.08 12.37
CA LYS A 77 -1.87 2.61 12.34
C LYS A 77 -3.22 2.06 12.78
N THR A 78 -3.80 2.62 13.83
CA THR A 78 -5.12 2.21 14.31
C THR A 78 -6.19 2.42 13.24
N ALA A 79 -6.19 3.57 12.59
CA ALA A 79 -7.15 3.90 11.53
C ALA A 79 -7.01 2.96 10.33
N MET A 80 -5.77 2.69 9.90
CA MET A 80 -5.54 1.80 8.75
C MET A 80 -5.92 0.35 9.07
N ARG A 81 -5.60 -0.13 10.27
CA ARG A 81 -6.02 -1.47 10.69
C ARG A 81 -7.53 -1.57 10.71
N TYR A 82 -8.22 -0.61 11.30
CA TYR A 82 -9.67 -0.61 11.37
C TYR A 82 -10.30 -0.66 9.98
N LYS A 83 -9.75 0.12 9.05
CA LYS A 83 -10.30 0.19 7.68
C LYS A 83 -10.02 -1.06 6.86
N TYR A 84 -8.82 -1.64 6.98
CA TYR A 84 -8.35 -2.69 6.07
C TYR A 84 -8.30 -4.09 6.66
N GLU A 85 -8.50 -4.25 7.98
CA GLU A 85 -8.32 -5.55 8.62
C GLU A 85 -9.25 -6.64 8.08
N SER A 86 -10.44 -6.28 7.63
CA SER A 86 -11.38 -7.26 7.06
C SER A 86 -11.05 -7.63 5.61
N TYR A 87 -10.14 -6.89 4.98
CA TYR A 87 -9.74 -7.10 3.59
C TYR A 87 -8.33 -7.70 3.46
N CYS A 88 -7.55 -7.69 4.53
CA CYS A 88 -6.16 -8.15 4.51
C CYS A 88 -5.95 -9.21 5.61
N ASP A 89 -5.31 -10.31 5.26
CA ASP A 89 -4.99 -11.34 6.25
C ASP A 89 -3.90 -10.87 7.22
N LYS A 90 -2.93 -10.11 6.71
CA LYS A 90 -1.85 -9.53 7.51
C LYS A 90 -1.67 -8.08 7.12
N ILE A 91 -1.30 -7.25 8.10
CA ILE A 91 -1.04 -5.82 7.88
C ILE A 91 0.31 -5.48 8.50
N GLY A 92 1.15 -4.78 7.74
CA GLY A 92 2.42 -4.26 8.19
C GLY A 92 2.57 -2.78 7.87
N PHE A 93 3.49 -2.13 8.55
CA PHE A 93 3.77 -0.71 8.38
C PHE A 93 5.26 -0.50 8.21
N TRP A 94 5.62 0.35 7.25
CA TRP A 94 7.02 0.61 6.91
C TRP A 94 7.84 1.08 8.11
N PHE A 95 7.26 2.00 8.93
CA PHE A 95 7.97 2.59 10.06
C PHE A 95 8.15 1.63 11.25
N ASP A 96 7.54 0.45 11.22
CA ASP A 96 7.74 -0.59 12.23
C ASP A 96 8.92 -1.50 11.90
N ILE A 97 9.57 -1.31 10.76
CA ILE A 97 10.77 -2.06 10.38
C ILE A 97 12.00 -1.34 10.89
N ASP A 98 12.82 -2.04 11.64
CA ASP A 98 14.10 -1.53 12.12
C ASP A 98 15.25 -1.99 11.21
#